data_fe5293df6c8f076c2c7e1390c88b4026
#
_entry.id   fe5293df6c8f076c2c7e1390c88b4026
#
_cell.length_a   1.000
_cell.length_b   1.000
_cell.length_c   1.000
_cell.angle_alpha   90.00
_cell.angle_beta   90.00
_cell.angle_gamma   90.00
#
_symmetry.space_group_name_H-M   'P 1'
#
loop_
_entity.id
_entity.type
_entity.pdbx_description
1 polymer ?
#
loop_
_entity_poly.entity_id
_entity_poly.type
_entity_poly.pdbx_seq_one_letter_code
_entity_poly.pdbx_strand_id
1 'polypeptide(L)'
;YTEIANLLPMENSFYIVYKDIIKEKNDAITVACRLRNDLKLGEDAISNITFLLEENGIKVVHLDAEVEFDGLSGFINKTTPFIIVNKNATAERQRFTALYELGYLLLNFAQELQDKEREKLCNVFVNEMLIPTSEFIRLIGISRKDISLQELIFIQMQFGISIDTLMYKAKEVGIITEQRYKGYCIKKKNSTYFSEQIKKTRYPQEQSYRFLGLVYKAISQEIISISKASSLLNCSVNEIHSSLNFI
;
A
#
# COMPACT_ATOMS: atom_id res chain seq x y z
N TYR A 1 20.03 2.08 -2.42
CA TYR A 1 19.09 3.17 -2.64
C TYR A 1 19.62 4.49 -2.09
N THR A 2 19.99 4.55 -0.82
CA THR A 2 20.46 5.77 -0.14
C THR A 2 21.76 6.32 -0.79
N GLU A 3 22.68 5.45 -1.18
CA GLU A 3 23.92 5.83 -1.84
C GLU A 3 23.66 6.62 -3.13
N ILE A 4 22.80 6.10 -4.02
CA ILE A 4 22.42 6.78 -5.27
C ILE A 4 21.62 8.05 -5.01
N ALA A 5 20.68 8.02 -4.07
CA ALA A 5 19.88 9.18 -3.72
C ALA A 5 20.70 10.37 -3.20
N ASN A 6 21.84 10.08 -2.54
CA ASN A 6 22.76 11.12 -2.05
C ASN A 6 23.65 11.72 -3.16
N LEU A 7 23.83 11.01 -4.27
CA LEU A 7 24.64 11.46 -5.41
C LEU A 7 23.84 12.33 -6.39
N LEU A 8 22.53 12.28 -6.33
CA LEU A 8 21.63 13.05 -7.18
C LEU A 8 20.88 14.09 -6.32
N PRO A 9 20.81 15.37 -6.75
CA PRO A 9 20.00 16.35 -6.04
C PRO A 9 18.54 15.92 -6.05
N MET A 10 18.02 15.53 -4.90
CA MET A 10 16.64 15.12 -4.72
C MET A 10 16.02 15.92 -3.59
N GLU A 11 14.98 16.70 -3.93
CA GLU A 11 14.29 17.57 -2.99
C GLU A 11 13.21 16.89 -2.15
N ASN A 12 12.99 15.57 -2.29
CA ASN A 12 11.90 14.91 -1.60
C ASN A 12 12.30 14.51 -0.18
N SER A 13 12.09 15.42 0.75
CA SER A 13 12.10 15.14 2.19
C SER A 13 10.71 14.70 2.62
N PHE A 14 10.66 13.69 3.48
CA PHE A 14 9.41 13.29 4.12
C PHE A 14 9.02 14.33 5.18
N TYR A 15 7.91 15.03 4.99
CA TYR A 15 7.44 16.09 5.89
C TYR A 15 6.13 15.78 6.60
N ILE A 16 5.53 14.63 6.36
CA ILE A 16 4.23 14.29 6.93
C ILE A 16 4.43 13.77 8.35
N VAL A 17 4.07 14.56 9.33
CA VAL A 17 4.10 14.18 10.75
C VAL A 17 2.78 14.58 11.38
N TYR A 18 2.02 13.61 11.86
CA TYR A 18 0.82 13.85 12.65
C TYR A 18 1.12 13.71 14.13
N LYS A 19 0.76 14.73 14.91
CA LYS A 19 0.95 14.75 16.36
C LYS A 19 -0.25 14.22 17.13
N ASP A 20 -1.36 14.01 16.44
CA ASP A 20 -2.61 13.53 17.04
C ASP A 20 -2.41 12.15 17.66
N ILE A 21 -2.83 11.98 18.90
CA ILE A 21 -2.73 10.70 19.60
C ILE A 21 -3.89 9.83 19.17
N ILE A 22 -3.59 8.66 18.65
CA ILE A 22 -4.57 7.68 18.17
C ILE A 22 -4.98 6.76 19.32
N LYS A 23 -6.25 6.86 19.72
CA LYS A 23 -6.83 6.04 20.80
C LYS A 23 -7.95 5.15 20.29
N GLU A 24 -8.73 5.63 19.34
CA GLU A 24 -9.92 4.96 18.86
C GLU A 24 -10.06 5.03 17.32
N LYS A 25 -11.07 4.32 16.82
CA LYS A 25 -11.35 4.18 15.38
C LYS A 25 -11.49 5.54 14.67
N ASN A 26 -12.17 6.49 15.27
CA ASN A 26 -12.40 7.80 14.66
C ASN A 26 -11.13 8.62 14.50
N ASP A 27 -10.16 8.47 15.42
CA ASP A 27 -8.86 9.13 15.28
C ASP A 27 -8.12 8.61 14.04
N ALA A 28 -8.09 7.29 13.83
CA ALA A 28 -7.44 6.67 12.68
C ALA A 28 -8.12 7.09 11.36
N ILE A 29 -9.46 7.16 11.32
CA ILE A 29 -10.21 7.67 10.16
C ILE A 29 -9.85 9.14 9.90
N THR A 30 -9.81 9.98 10.93
CA THR A 30 -9.51 11.40 10.81
C THR A 30 -8.12 11.63 10.22
N VAL A 31 -7.12 10.87 10.67
CA VAL A 31 -5.75 10.96 10.13
C VAL A 31 -5.71 10.48 8.68
N ALA A 32 -6.41 9.39 8.34
CA ALA A 32 -6.48 8.91 6.95
C ALA A 32 -7.12 9.95 6.02
N CYS A 33 -8.23 10.55 6.42
CA CYS A 33 -8.89 11.62 5.65
C CYS A 33 -7.98 12.83 5.47
N ARG A 34 -7.28 13.26 6.55
CA ARG A 34 -6.32 14.37 6.48
C ARG A 34 -5.19 14.03 5.52
N LEU A 35 -4.60 12.83 5.61
CA LEU A 35 -3.54 12.40 4.71
C LEU A 35 -4.00 12.38 3.25
N ARG A 36 -5.20 11.88 2.96
CA ARG A 36 -5.77 11.94 1.60
C ARG A 36 -5.89 13.37 1.09
N ASN A 37 -6.29 14.31 1.95
CA ASN A 37 -6.38 15.74 1.59
C ASN A 37 -4.99 16.35 1.35
N ASP A 38 -4.02 16.08 2.22
CA ASP A 38 -2.65 16.58 2.10
C ASP A 38 -1.98 16.06 0.81
N LEU A 39 -2.28 14.82 0.44
CA LEU A 39 -1.82 14.19 -0.79
C LEU A 39 -2.72 14.49 -2.02
N LYS A 40 -3.76 15.31 -1.85
CA LYS A 40 -4.71 15.73 -2.92
C LYS A 40 -5.39 14.55 -3.63
N LEU A 41 -5.68 13.48 -2.89
CA LEU A 41 -6.28 12.26 -3.44
C LEU A 41 -7.81 12.34 -3.55
N GLY A 42 -8.47 13.24 -2.80
CA GLY A 42 -9.92 13.29 -2.73
C GLY A 42 -10.52 11.93 -2.33
N GLU A 43 -11.60 11.54 -3.00
CA GLU A 43 -12.27 10.24 -2.81
C GLU A 43 -11.86 9.20 -3.87
N ASP A 44 -11.03 9.58 -4.83
CA ASP A 44 -10.62 8.73 -5.94
C ASP A 44 -9.72 7.54 -5.50
N ALA A 45 -9.70 6.50 -6.33
CA ALA A 45 -8.79 5.39 -6.15
C ALA A 45 -7.33 5.85 -6.29
N ILE A 46 -6.45 5.38 -5.42
CA ILE A 46 -5.02 5.61 -5.55
C ILE A 46 -4.50 4.74 -6.70
N SER A 47 -4.07 5.34 -7.78
CA SER A 47 -3.64 4.62 -8.98
C SER A 47 -2.39 3.75 -8.75
N ASN A 48 -1.43 4.27 -7.98
CA ASN A 48 -0.20 3.56 -7.64
C ASN A 48 0.31 4.03 -6.27
N ILE A 49 0.23 3.15 -5.27
CA ILE A 49 0.65 3.46 -3.89
C ILE A 49 2.17 3.54 -3.79
N THR A 50 2.88 2.64 -4.46
CA THR A 50 4.34 2.65 -4.49
C THR A 50 4.87 4.00 -4.99
N PHE A 51 4.36 4.46 -6.13
CA PHE A 51 4.73 5.76 -6.69
C PHE A 51 4.35 6.92 -5.76
N LEU A 52 3.13 6.90 -5.20
CA LEU A 52 2.68 7.91 -4.26
C LEU A 52 3.61 8.05 -3.05
N LEU A 53 4.03 6.92 -2.46
CA LEU A 53 4.93 6.90 -1.31
C LEU A 53 6.32 7.44 -1.69
N GLU A 54 6.84 7.03 -2.85
CA GLU A 54 8.15 7.47 -3.33
C GLU A 54 8.19 8.98 -3.66
N GLU A 55 7.12 9.53 -4.24
CA GLU A 55 7.00 10.97 -4.48
C GLU A 55 6.95 11.77 -3.18
N ASN A 56 6.49 11.16 -2.08
CA ASN A 56 6.46 11.78 -0.76
C ASN A 56 7.69 11.44 0.10
N GLY A 57 8.80 11.01 -0.51
CA GLY A 57 10.10 10.83 0.14
C GLY A 57 10.29 9.52 0.89
N ILE A 58 9.32 8.59 0.83
CA ILE A 58 9.44 7.25 1.42
C ILE A 58 10.12 6.32 0.41
N LYS A 59 11.14 5.61 0.83
CA LYS A 59 11.81 4.63 -0.03
C LYS A 59 11.05 3.30 -0.01
N VAL A 60 10.53 2.88 -1.16
CA VAL A 60 9.79 1.61 -1.26
C VAL A 60 10.65 0.55 -1.94
N VAL A 61 10.70 -0.64 -1.35
CA VAL A 61 11.45 -1.78 -1.87
C VAL A 61 10.54 -3.00 -1.97
N HIS A 62 10.45 -3.57 -3.17
CA HIS A 62 9.78 -4.86 -3.40
C HIS A 62 10.80 -5.99 -3.24
N LEU A 63 10.73 -6.72 -2.12
CA LEU A 63 11.66 -7.79 -1.78
C LEU A 63 11.08 -9.15 -2.19
N ASP A 64 11.93 -9.98 -2.78
CA ASP A 64 11.64 -11.40 -2.97
C ASP A 64 11.78 -12.11 -1.62
N ALA A 65 10.65 -12.45 -1.02
CA ALA A 65 10.61 -13.03 0.31
C ALA A 65 9.61 -14.19 0.39
N GLU A 66 9.73 -14.98 1.44
CA GLU A 66 8.81 -16.09 1.72
C GLU A 66 7.40 -15.58 2.03
N VAL A 67 6.42 -16.51 1.96
CA VAL A 67 4.99 -16.18 2.04
C VAL A 67 4.59 -15.59 3.40
N GLU A 68 5.32 -15.94 4.45
CA GLU A 68 5.11 -15.49 5.83
C GLU A 68 5.51 -14.02 6.05
N PHE A 69 6.36 -13.48 5.18
CA PHE A 69 6.76 -12.08 5.25
C PHE A 69 5.83 -11.23 4.39
N ASP A 70 5.12 -10.30 4.99
CA ASP A 70 4.29 -9.32 4.28
C ASP A 70 5.06 -8.03 3.99
N GLY A 71 5.67 -7.43 4.99
CA GLY A 71 6.41 -6.18 4.88
C GLY A 71 6.98 -5.71 6.21
N LEU A 72 7.73 -4.63 6.16
CA LEU A 72 8.22 -3.89 7.32
C LEU A 72 8.52 -2.44 6.95
N SER A 73 8.56 -1.57 7.95
CA SER A 73 8.90 -0.16 7.81
C SER A 73 9.86 0.32 8.89
N GLY A 74 10.49 1.46 8.64
CA GLY A 74 11.41 2.07 9.59
C GLY A 74 12.06 3.32 9.04
N PHE A 75 13.11 3.79 9.74
CA PHE A 75 13.88 4.97 9.36
C PHE A 75 15.36 4.64 9.21
N ILE A 76 15.95 5.00 8.07
CA ILE A 76 17.38 5.00 7.85
C ILE A 76 17.96 6.28 8.47
N ASN A 77 18.97 6.14 9.32
CA ASN A 77 19.61 7.28 10.01
C ASN A 77 18.61 8.19 10.75
N LYS A 78 17.48 7.65 11.22
CA LYS A 78 16.40 8.36 11.94
C LYS A 78 15.67 9.46 11.12
N THR A 79 15.98 9.60 9.86
CA THR A 79 15.45 10.70 9.02
C THR A 79 14.75 10.23 7.74
N THR A 80 15.23 9.18 7.13
CA THR A 80 14.71 8.72 5.85
C THR A 80 13.81 7.50 6.04
N PRO A 81 12.47 7.63 5.87
CA PRO A 81 11.57 6.51 6.01
C PRO A 81 11.72 5.52 4.86
N PHE A 82 11.52 4.25 5.16
CA PHE A 82 11.46 3.20 4.16
C PHE A 82 10.32 2.22 4.46
N ILE A 83 9.83 1.60 3.40
CA ILE A 83 8.85 0.52 3.45
C ILE A 83 9.35 -0.61 2.55
N ILE A 84 9.34 -1.83 3.06
CA ILE A 84 9.62 -3.05 2.29
C ILE A 84 8.33 -3.85 2.19
N VAL A 85 7.99 -4.31 1.00
CA VAL A 85 6.83 -5.18 0.75
C VAL A 85 7.26 -6.45 0.04
N ASN A 86 6.56 -7.56 0.29
CA ASN A 86 6.83 -8.82 -0.41
C ASN A 86 6.33 -8.73 -1.86
N LYS A 87 7.26 -8.85 -2.84
CA LYS A 87 6.90 -8.81 -4.26
C LYS A 87 6.08 -10.01 -4.73
N ASN A 88 6.12 -11.12 -3.97
CA ASN A 88 5.40 -12.35 -4.29
C ASN A 88 3.94 -12.35 -3.81
N ALA A 89 3.55 -11.36 -3.01
CA ALA A 89 2.17 -11.17 -2.59
C ALA A 89 1.29 -10.66 -3.75
N THR A 90 -0.04 -10.85 -3.64
CA THR A 90 -0.98 -10.26 -4.61
C THR A 90 -0.93 -8.75 -4.60
N ALA A 91 -1.31 -8.11 -5.70
CA ALA A 91 -1.29 -6.65 -5.81
C ALA A 91 -2.10 -5.99 -4.68
N GLU A 92 -3.29 -6.51 -4.37
CA GLU A 92 -4.15 -6.00 -3.30
C GLU A 92 -3.47 -6.15 -1.91
N ARG A 93 -2.71 -7.26 -1.70
CA ARG A 93 -1.96 -7.47 -0.46
C ARG A 93 -0.78 -6.50 -0.36
N GLN A 94 -0.02 -6.32 -1.43
CA GLN A 94 1.09 -5.35 -1.46
C GLN A 94 0.61 -3.93 -1.16
N ARG A 95 -0.48 -3.50 -1.77
CA ARG A 95 -1.11 -2.19 -1.54
C ARG A 95 -1.54 -2.01 -0.08
N PHE A 96 -2.21 -3.03 0.45
CA PHE A 96 -2.62 -3.05 1.85
C PHE A 96 -1.40 -2.95 2.78
N THR A 97 -0.39 -3.79 2.56
CA THR A 97 0.83 -3.83 3.38
C THR A 97 1.59 -2.50 3.30
N ALA A 98 1.76 -1.91 2.11
CA ALA A 98 2.44 -0.63 1.97
C ALA A 98 1.77 0.49 2.79
N LEU A 99 0.44 0.56 2.78
CA LEU A 99 -0.31 1.52 3.60
C LEU A 99 -0.35 1.14 5.09
N TYR A 100 -0.28 -0.14 5.42
CA TYR A 100 -0.19 -0.61 6.80
C TYR A 100 1.14 -0.18 7.43
N GLU A 101 2.22 -0.38 6.70
CA GLU A 101 3.55 0.07 7.11
C GLU A 101 3.65 1.60 7.16
N LEU A 102 2.99 2.31 6.24
CA LEU A 102 2.84 3.76 6.32
C LEU A 102 2.10 4.18 7.59
N GLY A 103 1.05 3.45 7.97
CA GLY A 103 0.32 3.68 9.22
C GLY A 103 1.25 3.61 10.44
N TYR A 104 2.13 2.62 10.51
CA TYR A 104 3.11 2.52 11.61
C TYR A 104 4.15 3.65 11.60
N LEU A 105 4.49 4.21 10.44
CA LEU A 105 5.38 5.38 10.36
C LEU A 105 4.71 6.69 10.79
N LEU A 106 3.39 6.82 10.62
CA LEU A 106 2.65 8.08 10.77
C LEU A 106 1.81 8.16 12.03
N LEU A 107 1.21 7.04 12.48
CA LEU A 107 0.24 7.03 13.56
C LEU A 107 0.93 7.08 14.92
N ASN A 108 0.64 8.11 15.69
CA ASN A 108 1.13 8.27 17.05
C ASN A 108 0.16 7.56 18.01
N PHE A 109 0.33 6.25 18.19
CA PHE A 109 -0.54 5.46 19.06
C PHE A 109 -0.38 5.84 20.53
N ALA A 110 -1.49 5.88 21.27
CA ALA A 110 -1.47 6.05 22.71
C ALA A 110 -0.66 4.93 23.38
N GLN A 111 0.10 5.27 24.42
CA GLN A 111 1.03 4.33 25.05
C GLN A 111 0.32 3.13 25.71
N GLU A 112 -0.89 3.34 26.19
CA GLU A 112 -1.73 2.33 26.85
C GLU A 112 -2.29 1.26 25.90
N LEU A 113 -2.27 1.49 24.58
CA LEU A 113 -2.79 0.54 23.59
C LEU A 113 -1.86 -0.68 23.44
N GLN A 114 -2.47 -1.87 23.51
CA GLN A 114 -1.79 -3.12 23.22
C GLN A 114 -1.55 -3.27 21.70
N ASP A 115 -0.63 -4.11 21.30
CA ASP A 115 -0.27 -4.33 19.88
C ASP A 115 -1.47 -4.70 19.02
N LYS A 116 -2.35 -5.59 19.50
CA LYS A 116 -3.58 -5.98 18.81
C LYS A 116 -4.56 -4.81 18.58
N GLU A 117 -4.55 -3.83 19.47
CA GLU A 117 -5.40 -2.64 19.33
C GLU A 117 -4.79 -1.68 18.30
N ARG A 118 -3.46 -1.49 18.35
CA ARG A 118 -2.72 -0.72 17.33
C ARG A 118 -2.91 -1.30 15.94
N GLU A 119 -2.79 -2.63 15.78
CA GLU A 119 -3.06 -3.34 14.53
C GLU A 119 -4.48 -3.07 14.00
N LYS A 120 -5.49 -3.13 14.87
CA LYS A 120 -6.88 -2.83 14.47
C LYS A 120 -7.05 -1.39 13.99
N LEU A 121 -6.44 -0.42 14.70
CA LEU A 121 -6.50 0.98 14.32
C LEU A 121 -5.73 1.24 13.04
N CYS A 122 -4.59 0.59 12.84
CA CYS A 122 -3.84 0.64 11.60
C CYS A 122 -4.66 0.06 10.42
N ASN A 123 -5.37 -1.05 10.63
CA ASN A 123 -6.28 -1.61 9.62
C ASN A 123 -7.43 -0.65 9.26
N VAL A 124 -7.95 0.10 10.24
CA VAL A 124 -8.97 1.14 9.98
C VAL A 124 -8.38 2.25 9.10
N PHE A 125 -7.19 2.75 9.44
CA PHE A 125 -6.46 3.73 8.65
C PHE A 125 -6.26 3.26 7.21
N VAL A 126 -5.75 2.03 7.00
CA VAL A 126 -5.54 1.45 5.66
C VAL A 126 -6.82 1.38 4.86
N ASN A 127 -7.90 0.90 5.49
CA ASN A 127 -9.19 0.78 4.82
C ASN A 127 -9.75 2.14 4.37
N GLU A 128 -9.53 3.19 5.16
CA GLU A 128 -9.96 4.54 4.81
C GLU A 128 -9.05 5.16 3.75
N MET A 129 -7.75 4.87 3.79
CA MET A 129 -6.81 5.25 2.74
C MET A 129 -7.12 4.60 1.40
N LEU A 130 -7.41 3.28 1.37
CA LEU A 130 -7.69 2.55 0.12
C LEU A 130 -9.01 2.97 -0.52
N ILE A 131 -10.06 3.09 0.27
CA ILE A 131 -11.38 3.53 -0.17
C ILE A 131 -12.07 4.31 0.96
N PRO A 132 -12.30 5.63 0.83
CA PRO A 132 -13.05 6.40 1.81
C PRO A 132 -14.43 5.80 2.08
N THR A 133 -14.87 5.88 3.33
CA THR A 133 -16.17 5.34 3.73
C THR A 133 -17.33 6.00 2.98
N SER A 134 -17.26 7.31 2.72
CA SER A 134 -18.21 8.05 1.89
C SER A 134 -18.35 7.45 0.48
N GLU A 135 -17.20 7.22 -0.17
CA GLU A 135 -17.16 6.68 -1.51
C GLU A 135 -17.64 5.21 -1.54
N PHE A 136 -17.24 4.41 -0.54
CA PHE A 136 -17.70 3.03 -0.43
C PHE A 136 -19.23 2.95 -0.27
N ILE A 137 -19.83 3.82 0.55
CA ILE A 137 -21.28 3.93 0.72
C ILE A 137 -21.93 4.40 -0.59
N ARG A 138 -21.33 5.33 -1.31
CA ARG A 138 -21.84 5.80 -2.61
C ARG A 138 -21.91 4.68 -3.64
N LEU A 139 -20.90 3.79 -3.67
CA LEU A 139 -20.82 2.68 -4.61
C LEU A 139 -21.74 1.51 -4.26
N ILE A 140 -21.86 1.15 -2.98
CA ILE A 140 -22.60 -0.04 -2.52
C ILE A 140 -24.02 0.30 -2.06
N GLY A 141 -24.22 1.50 -1.49
CA GLY A 141 -25.45 1.92 -0.82
C GLY A 141 -25.35 1.83 0.70
N ILE A 142 -26.34 2.41 1.39
CA ILE A 142 -26.33 2.58 2.86
C ILE A 142 -26.67 1.28 3.60
N SER A 143 -27.56 0.45 3.05
CA SER A 143 -28.03 -0.79 3.69
C SER A 143 -28.39 -1.84 2.63
N ARG A 144 -27.84 -3.02 2.78
CA ARG A 144 -28.01 -4.11 1.81
C ARG A 144 -28.27 -5.46 2.52
N LYS A 145 -29.19 -6.23 1.99
CA LYS A 145 -29.35 -7.64 2.40
C LYS A 145 -28.19 -8.49 1.93
N ASP A 146 -27.70 -8.22 0.71
CA ASP A 146 -26.59 -8.91 0.08
C ASP A 146 -25.84 -7.98 -0.87
N ILE A 147 -24.58 -8.31 -1.13
CA ILE A 147 -23.73 -7.66 -2.14
C ILE A 147 -23.29 -8.77 -3.09
N SER A 148 -23.47 -8.55 -4.39
CA SER A 148 -23.07 -9.55 -5.37
C SER A 148 -21.54 -9.60 -5.49
N LEU A 149 -21.01 -10.77 -5.85
CA LEU A 149 -19.56 -10.92 -6.11
C LEU A 149 -19.10 -9.99 -7.23
N GLN A 150 -19.94 -9.75 -8.23
CA GLN A 150 -19.60 -8.92 -9.36
C GLN A 150 -19.43 -7.43 -8.97
N GLU A 151 -20.30 -6.90 -8.09
CA GLU A 151 -20.14 -5.56 -7.53
C GLU A 151 -18.80 -5.42 -6.80
N LEU A 152 -18.43 -6.41 -5.97
CA LEU A 152 -17.17 -6.40 -5.24
C LEU A 152 -15.96 -6.52 -6.17
N ILE A 153 -16.07 -7.30 -7.26
CA ILE A 153 -15.01 -7.39 -8.29
C ILE A 153 -14.76 -6.04 -8.95
N PHE A 154 -15.81 -5.28 -9.29
CA PHE A 154 -15.64 -3.97 -9.89
C PHE A 154 -14.93 -3.00 -8.95
N ILE A 155 -15.27 -3.01 -7.66
CA ILE A 155 -14.57 -2.18 -6.66
C ILE A 155 -13.13 -2.66 -6.46
N GLN A 156 -12.88 -3.98 -6.42
CA GLN A 156 -11.52 -4.54 -6.38
C GLN A 156 -10.69 -4.03 -7.55
N MET A 157 -11.23 -4.07 -8.78
CA MET A 157 -10.54 -3.62 -9.98
C MET A 157 -10.27 -2.10 -9.99
N GLN A 158 -11.16 -1.32 -9.40
CA GLN A 158 -11.03 0.14 -9.35
C GLN A 158 -10.06 0.58 -8.25
N PHE A 159 -10.16 0.02 -7.06
CA PHE A 159 -9.46 0.50 -5.86
C PHE A 159 -8.26 -0.36 -5.46
N GLY A 160 -8.06 -1.54 -6.07
CA GLY A 160 -6.99 -2.46 -5.71
C GLY A 160 -7.09 -2.94 -4.25
N ILE A 161 -8.30 -3.27 -3.81
CA ILE A 161 -8.61 -3.74 -2.46
C ILE A 161 -9.23 -5.15 -2.51
N SER A 162 -8.84 -6.03 -1.60
CA SER A 162 -9.33 -7.41 -1.63
C SER A 162 -10.83 -7.51 -1.31
N ILE A 163 -11.51 -8.49 -1.91
CA ILE A 163 -12.93 -8.75 -1.66
C ILE A 163 -13.19 -9.05 -0.17
N ASP A 164 -12.26 -9.73 0.51
CA ASP A 164 -12.36 -9.96 1.96
C ASP A 164 -12.39 -8.65 2.74
N THR A 165 -11.52 -7.71 2.37
CA THR A 165 -11.46 -6.38 3.00
C THR A 165 -12.73 -5.58 2.73
N LEU A 166 -13.27 -5.63 1.50
CA LEU A 166 -14.53 -4.96 1.15
C LEU A 166 -15.71 -5.51 1.95
N MET A 167 -15.83 -6.84 2.08
CA MET A 167 -16.88 -7.47 2.88
C MET A 167 -16.75 -7.15 4.37
N TYR A 168 -15.51 -7.09 4.88
CA TYR A 168 -15.26 -6.68 6.25
C TYR A 168 -15.66 -5.21 6.46
N LYS A 169 -15.26 -4.30 5.56
CA LYS A 169 -15.65 -2.89 5.60
C LYS A 169 -17.17 -2.72 5.54
N ALA A 170 -17.86 -3.46 4.67
CA ALA A 170 -19.33 -3.42 4.57
C ALA A 170 -20.02 -3.77 5.89
N LYS A 171 -19.47 -4.74 6.65
CA LYS A 171 -19.93 -5.07 7.99
C LYS A 171 -19.61 -3.94 8.98
N GLU A 172 -18.38 -3.43 9.00
CA GLU A 172 -17.91 -2.40 9.94
C GLU A 172 -18.67 -1.08 9.84
N VAL A 173 -19.09 -0.71 8.62
CA VAL A 173 -19.86 0.51 8.38
C VAL A 173 -21.38 0.27 8.39
N GLY A 174 -21.82 -0.95 8.71
CA GLY A 174 -23.23 -1.29 8.88
C GLY A 174 -24.04 -1.46 7.59
N ILE A 175 -23.40 -1.55 6.43
CA ILE A 175 -24.09 -1.82 5.15
C ILE A 175 -24.71 -3.21 5.15
N ILE A 176 -24.00 -4.20 5.71
CA ILE A 176 -24.50 -5.56 5.92
C ILE A 176 -24.45 -5.92 7.40
N THR A 177 -25.32 -6.87 7.79
CA THR A 177 -25.36 -7.37 9.16
C THR A 177 -24.15 -8.28 9.45
N GLU A 178 -23.80 -8.41 10.75
CA GLU A 178 -22.81 -9.38 11.24
C GLU A 178 -23.16 -10.81 10.80
N GLN A 179 -24.46 -11.17 10.84
CA GLN A 179 -24.92 -12.50 10.41
C GLN A 179 -24.64 -12.73 8.91
N ARG A 180 -24.86 -11.72 8.08
CA ARG A 180 -24.56 -11.81 6.63
C ARG A 180 -23.05 -11.97 6.38
N TYR A 181 -22.23 -11.24 7.11
CA TYR A 181 -20.76 -11.38 7.05
C TYR A 181 -20.32 -12.79 7.47
N LYS A 182 -20.85 -13.33 8.56
CA LYS A 182 -20.61 -14.73 8.97
C LYS A 182 -20.98 -15.73 7.87
N GLY A 183 -22.15 -15.53 7.22
CA GLY A 183 -22.56 -16.34 6.08
C GLY A 183 -21.58 -16.30 4.91
N TYR A 184 -21.00 -15.13 4.62
CA TYR A 184 -19.92 -14.97 3.63
C TYR A 184 -18.69 -15.80 4.02
N CYS A 185 -18.22 -15.70 5.25
CA CYS A 185 -17.07 -16.46 5.76
C CYS A 185 -17.29 -17.98 5.67
N ILE A 186 -18.48 -18.45 6.04
CA ILE A 186 -18.86 -19.87 5.95
C ILE A 186 -18.88 -20.34 4.49
N LYS A 187 -19.49 -19.57 3.59
CA LYS A 187 -19.52 -19.89 2.16
C LYS A 187 -18.11 -19.96 1.58
N LYS A 188 -17.24 -19.01 1.93
CA LYS A 188 -15.84 -19.00 1.49
C LYS A 188 -15.09 -20.24 1.97
N LYS A 189 -15.33 -20.67 3.23
CA LYS A 189 -14.69 -21.87 3.79
C LYS A 189 -15.16 -23.16 3.11
N ASN A 190 -16.45 -23.25 2.78
CA ASN A 190 -17.10 -24.49 2.33
C ASN A 190 -17.12 -24.65 0.80
N SER A 191 -16.75 -23.63 0.03
CA SER A 191 -16.74 -23.68 -1.44
C SER A 191 -15.37 -23.29 -1.99
N THR A 192 -14.62 -24.26 -2.49
CA THR A 192 -13.32 -24.05 -3.15
C THR A 192 -13.45 -23.07 -4.29
N TYR A 193 -14.42 -23.28 -5.18
CA TYR A 193 -14.69 -22.38 -6.31
C TYR A 193 -14.90 -20.93 -5.85
N PHE A 194 -15.76 -20.72 -4.84
CA PHE A 194 -16.02 -19.39 -4.32
C PHE A 194 -14.77 -18.78 -3.68
N SER A 195 -14.00 -19.56 -2.92
CA SER A 195 -12.74 -19.13 -2.32
C SER A 195 -11.71 -18.71 -3.37
N GLU A 196 -11.58 -19.46 -4.46
CA GLU A 196 -10.69 -19.12 -5.58
C GLU A 196 -11.11 -17.81 -6.24
N GLN A 197 -12.41 -17.61 -6.49
CA GLN A 197 -12.90 -16.34 -7.05
C GLN A 197 -12.64 -15.13 -6.14
N ILE A 198 -12.72 -15.31 -4.83
CA ILE A 198 -12.44 -14.29 -3.82
C ILE A 198 -10.94 -13.94 -3.79
N LYS A 199 -10.08 -14.96 -3.84
CA LYS A 199 -8.61 -14.79 -3.75
C LYS A 199 -7.96 -14.32 -5.05
N LYS A 200 -8.69 -14.38 -6.16
CA LYS A 200 -8.14 -13.99 -7.46
C LYS A 200 -7.79 -12.50 -7.47
N THR A 201 -6.51 -12.20 -7.71
CA THR A 201 -6.07 -10.82 -7.95
C THR A 201 -6.59 -10.33 -9.30
N ARG A 202 -7.01 -9.07 -9.35
CA ARG A 202 -7.51 -8.40 -10.55
C ARG A 202 -6.94 -7.00 -10.72
N TYR A 203 -6.09 -6.59 -9.80
CA TYR A 203 -5.38 -5.32 -9.86
C TYR A 203 -3.95 -5.55 -10.38
N PRO A 204 -3.41 -4.63 -11.18
CA PRO A 204 -2.04 -4.78 -11.67
C PRO A 204 -1.03 -4.67 -10.51
N GLN A 205 0.05 -5.43 -10.61
CA GLN A 205 1.17 -5.33 -9.68
C GLN A 205 1.82 -3.94 -9.78
N GLU A 206 2.08 -3.33 -8.64
CA GLU A 206 2.84 -2.10 -8.56
C GLU A 206 4.33 -2.41 -8.47
N GLN A 207 5.14 -1.56 -9.09
CA GLN A 207 6.60 -1.71 -9.07
C GLN A 207 7.25 -0.37 -8.77
N SER A 208 8.37 -0.42 -8.03
CA SER A 208 9.22 0.73 -7.83
C SER A 208 10.16 0.88 -9.02
N TYR A 209 9.91 1.90 -9.85
CA TYR A 209 10.82 2.28 -10.93
C TYR A 209 11.76 3.42 -10.54
N ARG A 210 11.56 4.04 -9.37
CA ARG A 210 12.34 5.20 -8.95
C ARG A 210 13.82 4.86 -8.76
N PHE A 211 14.11 3.77 -8.06
CA PHE A 211 15.50 3.34 -7.87
C PHE A 211 16.18 3.04 -9.20
N LEU A 212 15.50 2.32 -10.08
CA LEU A 212 15.98 2.00 -11.43
C LEU A 212 16.23 3.29 -12.22
N GLY A 213 15.27 4.20 -12.25
CA GLY A 213 15.40 5.50 -12.92
C GLY A 213 16.56 6.36 -12.39
N LEU A 214 16.78 6.35 -11.06
CA LEU A 214 17.91 7.04 -10.44
C LEU A 214 19.26 6.44 -10.87
N VAL A 215 19.37 5.11 -10.95
CA VAL A 215 20.58 4.44 -11.40
C VAL A 215 20.87 4.81 -12.87
N TYR A 216 19.88 4.73 -13.75
CA TYR A 216 20.07 5.12 -15.16
C TYR A 216 20.38 6.61 -15.33
N LYS A 217 19.76 7.49 -14.55
CA LYS A 217 20.07 8.91 -14.53
C LYS A 217 21.52 9.16 -14.09
N ALA A 218 21.98 8.45 -13.06
CA ALA A 218 23.35 8.57 -12.58
C ALA A 218 24.39 8.07 -13.61
N ILE A 219 24.06 7.02 -14.39
CA ILE A 219 24.90 6.57 -15.51
C ILE A 219 24.96 7.63 -16.60
N SER A 220 23.81 8.14 -17.06
CA SER A 220 23.74 9.11 -18.15
C SER A 220 24.37 10.46 -17.79
N GLN A 221 24.49 10.78 -16.52
CA GLN A 221 25.22 11.96 -16.00
C GLN A 221 26.69 11.66 -15.65
N GLU A 222 27.19 10.46 -15.96
CA GLU A 222 28.55 10.01 -15.66
C GLU A 222 28.93 10.06 -14.15
N ILE A 223 27.93 10.09 -13.27
CA ILE A 223 28.12 10.10 -11.80
C ILE A 223 28.60 8.74 -11.29
N ILE A 224 28.11 7.65 -11.93
CA ILE A 224 28.52 6.29 -11.61
C ILE A 224 28.94 5.53 -12.88
N SER A 225 29.84 4.54 -12.70
CA SER A 225 30.19 3.64 -13.79
C SER A 225 29.11 2.58 -14.04
N ILE A 226 29.10 1.99 -15.24
CA ILE A 226 28.23 0.86 -15.60
C ILE A 226 28.46 -0.34 -14.65
N SER A 227 29.72 -0.61 -14.27
CA SER A 227 30.03 -1.66 -13.30
C SER A 227 29.40 -1.40 -11.92
N LYS A 228 29.40 -0.13 -11.46
CA LYS A 228 28.72 0.25 -10.22
C LYS A 228 27.20 0.08 -10.34
N ALA A 229 26.63 0.46 -11.46
CA ALA A 229 25.20 0.28 -11.73
C ALA A 229 24.81 -1.21 -11.77
N SER A 230 25.61 -2.06 -12.42
CA SER A 230 25.47 -3.52 -12.43
C SER A 230 25.41 -4.09 -11.00
N SER A 231 26.31 -3.66 -10.14
CA SER A 231 26.33 -4.04 -8.72
C SER A 231 25.08 -3.56 -7.97
N LEU A 232 24.62 -2.33 -8.22
CA LEU A 232 23.44 -1.74 -7.56
C LEU A 232 22.12 -2.39 -7.97
N LEU A 233 21.99 -2.77 -9.25
CA LEU A 233 20.78 -3.38 -9.81
C LEU A 233 20.79 -4.90 -9.73
N ASN A 234 21.92 -5.49 -9.27
CA ASN A 234 22.13 -6.93 -9.24
C ASN A 234 21.84 -7.61 -10.60
N CYS A 235 22.36 -7.00 -11.68
CA CYS A 235 22.23 -7.48 -13.05
C CYS A 235 23.58 -7.43 -13.76
N SER A 236 23.70 -8.06 -14.91
CA SER A 236 24.97 -8.07 -15.67
C SER A 236 25.23 -6.73 -16.35
N VAL A 237 26.52 -6.43 -16.60
CA VAL A 237 26.95 -5.25 -17.37
C VAL A 237 26.33 -5.25 -18.78
N ASN A 238 26.18 -6.42 -19.39
CA ASN A 238 25.58 -6.57 -20.72
C ASN A 238 24.09 -6.19 -20.72
N GLU A 239 23.35 -6.54 -19.67
CA GLU A 239 21.94 -6.14 -19.51
C GLU A 239 21.80 -4.62 -19.40
N ILE A 240 22.70 -3.96 -18.67
CA ILE A 240 22.69 -2.50 -18.59
C ILE A 240 23.03 -1.89 -19.95
N HIS A 241 24.06 -2.40 -20.65
CA HIS A 241 24.40 -1.92 -21.99
C HIS A 241 23.25 -2.06 -22.98
N SER A 242 22.55 -3.19 -22.97
CA SER A 242 21.38 -3.40 -23.84
C SER A 242 20.21 -2.47 -23.52
N SER A 243 20.11 -2.01 -22.29
CA SER A 243 19.06 -1.08 -21.81
C SER A 243 19.43 0.40 -22.01
N LEU A 244 20.73 0.71 -22.20
CA LEU A 244 21.23 2.07 -22.46
C LEU A 244 21.14 2.39 -23.95
N ASN A 245 19.92 2.43 -24.50
CA ASN A 245 19.72 2.99 -25.84
C ASN A 245 19.64 4.51 -25.70
N PHE A 246 20.78 5.20 -25.87
CA PHE A 246 20.77 6.65 -25.96
C PHE A 246 20.11 7.08 -27.29
N ILE A 247 19.12 7.98 -27.19
CA ILE A 247 18.44 8.59 -28.33
C ILE A 247 19.27 9.75 -28.85
#